data_f6e1c436eccc5d894ab0934372f868a5
#
_entry.id   f6e1c436eccc5d894ab0934372f868a5
#
_cell.length_a   1.000
_cell.length_b   1.000
_cell.length_c   1.000
_cell.angle_alpha   90.00
_cell.angle_beta   90.00
_cell.angle_gamma   90.00
#
_symmetry.space_group_name_H-M   'P 1'
#
loop_
_entity.id
_entity.type
_entity.pdbx_description
1 polymer ?
#
loop_
_entity_poly.entity_id
_entity_poly.type
_entity_poly.pdbx_seq_one_letter_code
_entity_poly.pdbx_strand_id
1 'polypeptide(L)'
;MPIELLSALVGLLLTLMVFSYLIGDNPLFRVAVYLFIGVASGYAATIIWHNVLLPRLSQTLTGFNPLAIVPLLFALSLLAKLLPRISWIGNFAMAVLVGVSAAAAIGGALIGTLLPQAQAAIDGFDIFSAGSGLEVVSRLLGGVIMLSGTVFTLASFHFSAGRAADGVPKRNRIIEGIAWVGRIFIAITLGVLFAGVYMSALTAMIERLSFVLNFIRGLVGL
;
A
#
# COMPACT_ATOMS: atom_id res chain seq x y z
N MET A 1 -2.24 36.67 -1.96
CA MET A 1 -2.65 36.98 -3.36
C MET A 1 -1.67 36.45 -4.41
N PRO A 2 -0.40 36.93 -4.59
CA PRO A 2 0.45 36.42 -5.70
C PRO A 2 0.86 34.93 -5.52
N ILE A 3 1.11 34.44 -4.30
CA ILE A 3 1.51 33.05 -4.03
C ILE A 3 0.33 32.10 -4.25
N GLU A 4 -0.86 32.48 -3.87
CA GLU A 4 -2.07 31.66 -4.06
C GLU A 4 -2.43 31.51 -5.54
N LEU A 5 -2.33 32.60 -6.31
CA LEU A 5 -2.52 32.57 -7.77
C LEU A 5 -1.46 31.70 -8.46
N LEU A 6 -0.20 31.80 -8.03
CA LEU A 6 0.88 30.98 -8.59
C LEU A 6 0.66 29.50 -8.29
N SER A 7 0.29 29.16 -7.05
CA SER A 7 0.01 27.77 -6.67
C SER A 7 -1.18 27.19 -7.41
N ALA A 8 -2.24 27.99 -7.61
CA ALA A 8 -3.42 27.59 -8.39
C ALA A 8 -3.09 27.37 -9.86
N LEU A 9 -2.26 28.24 -10.47
CA LEU A 9 -1.80 28.08 -11.86
C LEU A 9 -0.95 26.83 -12.04
N VAL A 10 0.00 26.58 -11.13
CA VAL A 10 0.81 25.35 -11.15
C VAL A 10 -0.08 24.12 -10.97
N GLY A 11 -1.03 24.17 -10.04
CA GLY A 11 -1.99 23.09 -9.82
C GLY A 11 -2.86 22.82 -11.05
N LEU A 12 -3.34 23.86 -11.73
CA LEU A 12 -4.09 23.75 -12.98
C LEU A 12 -3.23 23.09 -14.06
N LEU A 13 -2.02 23.58 -14.27
CA LEU A 13 -1.11 23.07 -15.30
C LEU A 13 -0.81 21.58 -15.08
N LEU A 14 -0.46 21.19 -13.85
CA LEU A 14 -0.22 19.79 -13.50
C LEU A 14 -1.47 18.93 -13.70
N THR A 15 -2.64 19.44 -13.34
CA THR A 15 -3.91 18.71 -13.53
C THR A 15 -4.19 18.48 -15.02
N LEU A 16 -4.00 19.50 -15.86
CA LEU A 16 -4.17 19.37 -17.31
C LEU A 16 -3.14 18.42 -17.93
N MET A 17 -1.89 18.45 -17.44
CA MET A 17 -0.85 17.51 -17.89
C MET A 17 -1.21 16.06 -17.53
N VAL A 18 -1.78 15.81 -16.35
CA VAL A 18 -2.26 14.47 -15.96
C VAL A 18 -3.46 14.06 -16.79
N PHE A 19 -4.44 14.95 -16.99
CA PHE A 19 -5.63 14.67 -17.80
C PHE A 19 -5.32 14.49 -19.29
N SER A 20 -4.19 14.97 -19.77
CA SER A 20 -3.77 14.74 -21.16
C SER A 20 -3.61 13.24 -21.49
N TYR A 21 -3.43 12.38 -20.45
CA TYR A 21 -3.41 10.93 -20.62
C TYR A 21 -4.72 10.34 -21.14
N LEU A 22 -5.85 11.03 -20.93
CA LEU A 22 -7.16 10.63 -21.49
C LEU A 22 -7.17 10.61 -23.03
N ILE A 23 -6.30 11.41 -23.66
CA ILE A 23 -6.16 11.48 -25.13
C ILE A 23 -5.17 10.40 -25.61
N GLY A 24 -4.30 9.92 -24.72
CA GLY A 24 -3.28 8.90 -24.98
C GLY A 24 -1.97 9.19 -24.25
N ASP A 25 -1.01 8.27 -24.37
CA ASP A 25 0.33 8.45 -23.79
C ASP A 25 1.08 9.55 -24.57
N ASN A 26 1.26 10.69 -23.93
CA ASN A 26 1.86 11.89 -24.52
C ASN A 26 3.00 12.44 -23.65
N PRO A 27 3.89 13.30 -24.22
CA PRO A 27 5.03 13.85 -23.49
C PRO A 27 4.62 14.67 -22.24
N LEU A 28 3.47 15.34 -22.26
CA LEU A 28 3.00 16.17 -21.14
C LEU A 28 2.71 15.31 -19.91
N PHE A 29 2.02 14.19 -20.11
CA PHE A 29 1.76 13.23 -19.03
C PHE A 29 3.07 12.66 -18.46
N ARG A 30 4.04 12.30 -19.33
CA ARG A 30 5.34 11.79 -18.89
C ARG A 30 6.10 12.80 -18.04
N VAL A 31 6.09 14.09 -18.42
CA VAL A 31 6.71 15.15 -17.62
C VAL A 31 6.03 15.26 -16.26
N ALA A 32 4.68 15.22 -16.19
CA ALA A 32 3.97 15.23 -14.91
C ALA A 32 4.35 14.05 -14.02
N VAL A 33 4.48 12.85 -14.57
CA VAL A 33 4.93 11.65 -13.84
C VAL A 33 6.35 11.81 -13.32
N TYR A 34 7.28 12.30 -14.15
CA TYR A 34 8.67 12.52 -13.73
C TYR A 34 8.77 13.60 -12.64
N LEU A 35 7.99 14.66 -12.73
CA LEU A 35 7.91 15.68 -11.69
C LEU A 35 7.39 15.09 -10.38
N PHE A 36 6.31 14.30 -10.43
CA PHE A 36 5.77 13.64 -9.25
C PHE A 36 6.78 12.71 -8.58
N ILE A 37 7.44 11.86 -9.38
CA ILE A 37 8.47 10.95 -8.87
C ILE A 37 9.65 11.73 -8.28
N GLY A 38 10.08 12.80 -8.97
CA GLY A 38 11.17 13.65 -8.51
C GLY A 38 10.86 14.35 -7.19
N VAL A 39 9.67 14.94 -7.07
CA VAL A 39 9.21 15.61 -5.83
C VAL A 39 9.05 14.59 -4.70
N ALA A 40 8.43 13.43 -4.96
CA ALA A 40 8.23 12.40 -3.94
C ALA A 40 9.57 11.86 -3.42
N SER A 41 10.51 11.56 -4.32
CA SER A 41 11.84 11.08 -3.94
C SER A 41 12.67 12.15 -3.25
N GLY A 42 12.60 13.42 -3.70
CA GLY A 42 13.25 14.55 -3.03
C GLY A 42 12.71 14.79 -1.63
N TYR A 43 11.39 14.72 -1.46
CA TYR A 43 10.75 14.81 -0.14
C TYR A 43 11.19 13.67 0.80
N ALA A 44 11.19 12.44 0.32
CA ALA A 44 11.70 11.31 1.09
C ALA A 44 13.17 11.49 1.48
N ALA A 45 14.01 11.96 0.55
CA ALA A 45 15.42 12.25 0.81
C ALA A 45 15.59 13.33 1.88
N THR A 46 14.80 14.42 1.84
CA THR A 46 14.88 15.49 2.85
C THR A 46 14.43 15.01 4.23
N ILE A 47 13.39 14.18 4.33
CA ILE A 47 12.97 13.57 5.60
C ILE A 47 14.08 12.70 6.17
N ILE A 48 14.67 11.82 5.36
CA ILE A 48 15.77 10.95 5.79
C ILE A 48 16.96 11.79 6.24
N TRP A 49 17.30 12.84 5.50
CA TRP A 49 18.40 13.74 5.82
C TRP A 49 18.19 14.43 7.17
N HIS A 50 17.03 15.09 7.35
CA HIS A 50 16.77 15.89 8.56
C HIS A 50 16.42 15.04 9.79
N ASN A 51 15.67 13.96 9.62
CA ASN A 51 15.14 13.20 10.75
C ASN A 51 16.01 11.98 11.13
N VAL A 52 16.87 11.51 10.23
CA VAL A 52 17.71 10.33 10.47
C VAL A 52 19.19 10.68 10.43
N LEU A 53 19.68 11.25 9.33
CA LEU A 53 21.11 11.45 9.14
C LEU A 53 21.67 12.59 10.01
N LEU A 54 21.05 13.77 9.97
CA LEU A 54 21.53 14.92 10.75
C LEU A 54 21.57 14.64 12.26
N PRO A 55 20.52 14.12 12.92
CA PRO A 55 20.58 13.82 14.35
C PRO A 55 21.62 12.75 14.70
N ARG A 56 21.78 11.74 13.85
CA ARG A 56 22.78 10.69 14.08
C ARG A 56 24.21 11.21 13.90
N LEU A 57 24.45 12.03 12.88
CA LEU A 57 25.75 12.67 12.68
C LEU A 57 26.11 13.62 13.82
N SER A 58 25.18 14.46 14.28
CA SER A 58 25.42 15.36 15.40
C SER A 58 25.73 14.59 16.68
N GLN A 59 25.00 13.52 17.00
CA GLN A 59 25.27 12.64 18.15
C GLN A 59 26.64 11.97 18.06
N THR A 60 27.11 11.63 16.85
CA THR A 60 28.43 11.02 16.65
C THR A 60 29.54 12.02 16.88
N LEU A 61 29.36 13.26 16.40
CA LEU A 61 30.35 14.32 16.52
C LEU A 61 30.47 14.88 17.94
N THR A 62 29.34 14.92 18.68
CA THR A 62 29.32 15.51 20.04
C THR A 62 29.47 14.48 21.15
N GLY A 63 29.14 13.19 20.93
CA GLY A 63 29.00 12.18 21.99
C GLY A 63 29.94 10.99 21.91
N PHE A 64 30.88 10.89 20.95
CA PHE A 64 31.75 9.70 20.75
C PHE A 64 30.99 8.36 20.82
N ASN A 65 29.82 8.27 20.21
CA ASN A 65 29.05 7.04 20.20
C ASN A 65 29.48 6.16 19.00
N PRO A 66 30.24 5.08 19.20
CA PRO A 66 30.75 4.25 18.10
C PRO A 66 29.63 3.61 17.26
N LEU A 67 28.43 3.43 17.82
CA LEU A 67 27.27 2.87 17.11
C LEU A 67 26.72 3.83 16.04
N ALA A 68 26.96 5.13 16.14
CA ALA A 68 26.51 6.11 15.14
C ALA A 68 27.38 6.09 13.86
N ILE A 69 28.55 5.44 13.89
CA ILE A 69 29.41 5.23 12.72
C ILE A 69 28.74 4.26 11.73
N VAL A 70 27.95 3.30 12.21
CA VAL A 70 27.33 2.27 11.36
C VAL A 70 26.40 2.86 10.28
N PRO A 71 25.41 3.73 10.57
CA PRO A 71 24.60 4.37 9.53
C PRO A 71 25.43 5.19 8.53
N LEU A 72 26.49 5.83 8.99
CA LEU A 72 27.39 6.59 8.11
C LEU A 72 28.14 5.68 7.14
N LEU A 73 28.67 4.55 7.62
CA LEU A 73 29.31 3.54 6.75
C LEU A 73 28.33 2.99 5.70
N PHE A 74 27.07 2.72 6.08
CA PHE A 74 26.03 2.30 5.14
C PHE A 74 25.73 3.39 4.09
N ALA A 75 25.60 4.64 4.52
CA ALA A 75 25.38 5.76 3.61
C ALA A 75 26.54 5.92 2.62
N LEU A 76 27.78 5.88 3.09
CA LEU A 76 28.97 5.94 2.23
C LEU A 76 29.05 4.73 1.28
N SER A 77 28.71 3.52 1.74
CA SER A 77 28.71 2.35 0.89
C SER A 77 27.63 2.42 -0.20
N LEU A 78 26.47 3.03 0.09
CA LEU A 78 25.44 3.29 -0.93
C LEU A 78 25.90 4.33 -1.95
N LEU A 79 26.58 5.39 -1.51
CA LEU A 79 27.18 6.38 -2.42
C LEU A 79 28.26 5.76 -3.32
N ALA A 80 28.99 4.75 -2.83
CA ALA A 80 29.96 4.02 -3.62
C ALA A 80 29.32 3.31 -4.84
N LYS A 81 28.01 3.05 -4.82
CA LYS A 81 27.28 2.51 -5.97
C LYS A 81 27.21 3.45 -7.19
N LEU A 82 27.39 4.74 -6.99
CA LEU A 82 27.46 5.71 -8.08
C LEU A 82 28.75 5.55 -8.92
N LEU A 83 29.78 4.91 -8.35
CA LEU A 83 31.07 4.69 -9.01
C LEU A 83 31.19 3.24 -9.48
N PRO A 84 31.24 2.96 -10.79
CA PRO A 84 31.25 1.58 -11.33
C PRO A 84 32.37 0.70 -10.75
N ARG A 85 33.54 1.29 -10.46
CA ARG A 85 34.73 0.54 -9.97
C ARG A 85 34.58 0.00 -8.55
N ILE A 86 33.82 0.66 -7.68
CA ILE A 86 33.64 0.32 -6.26
C ILE A 86 32.20 -0.03 -5.90
N SER A 87 31.34 -0.18 -6.91
CA SER A 87 29.90 -0.49 -6.78
C SER A 87 29.63 -1.75 -5.95
N TRP A 88 30.57 -2.72 -5.92
CA TRP A 88 30.43 -3.95 -5.14
C TRP A 88 30.32 -3.70 -3.63
N ILE A 89 30.94 -2.64 -3.10
CA ILE A 89 30.87 -2.24 -1.70
C ILE A 89 29.42 -1.89 -1.32
N GLY A 90 28.70 -1.22 -2.24
CA GLY A 90 27.30 -0.87 -2.05
C GLY A 90 26.33 -2.06 -2.04
N ASN A 91 26.76 -3.23 -2.54
CA ASN A 91 25.90 -4.41 -2.55
C ASN A 91 25.60 -4.92 -1.14
N PHE A 92 26.54 -4.79 -0.21
CA PHE A 92 26.32 -5.17 1.19
C PHE A 92 25.24 -4.29 1.84
N ALA A 93 25.33 -2.97 1.70
CA ALA A 93 24.31 -2.05 2.22
C ALA A 93 22.94 -2.28 1.54
N MET A 94 22.92 -2.52 0.23
CA MET A 94 21.68 -2.88 -0.47
C MET A 94 21.08 -4.18 0.03
N ALA A 95 21.88 -5.21 0.28
CA ALA A 95 21.40 -6.49 0.81
C ALA A 95 20.75 -6.31 2.21
N VAL A 96 21.38 -5.51 3.07
CA VAL A 96 20.82 -5.19 4.39
C VAL A 96 19.51 -4.39 4.26
N LEU A 97 19.46 -3.38 3.40
CA LEU A 97 18.24 -2.59 3.16
C LEU A 97 17.09 -3.46 2.63
N VAL A 98 17.38 -4.33 1.66
CA VAL A 98 16.37 -5.26 1.10
C VAL A 98 15.91 -6.24 2.19
N GLY A 99 16.84 -6.79 2.97
CA GLY A 99 16.50 -7.70 4.07
C GLY A 99 15.64 -7.05 5.15
N VAL A 100 16.00 -5.83 5.59
CA VAL A 100 15.22 -5.07 6.58
C VAL A 100 13.85 -4.69 6.01
N SER A 101 13.79 -4.25 4.75
CA SER A 101 12.53 -3.90 4.10
C SER A 101 11.61 -5.12 3.96
N ALA A 102 12.15 -6.28 3.59
CA ALA A 102 11.40 -7.53 3.55
C ALA A 102 10.91 -7.96 4.94
N ALA A 103 11.77 -7.88 5.96
CA ALA A 103 11.39 -8.19 7.34
C ALA A 103 10.30 -7.22 7.86
N ALA A 104 10.41 -5.93 7.57
CA ALA A 104 9.42 -4.93 7.93
C ALA A 104 8.08 -5.17 7.20
N ALA A 105 8.12 -5.54 5.93
CA ALA A 105 6.92 -5.88 5.16
C ALA A 105 6.21 -7.12 5.73
N ILE A 106 6.96 -8.17 6.05
CA ILE A 106 6.41 -9.40 6.67
C ILE A 106 5.86 -9.08 8.06
N GLY A 107 6.63 -8.37 8.90
CA GLY A 107 6.20 -7.96 10.24
C GLY A 107 4.96 -7.06 10.20
N GLY A 108 4.94 -6.11 9.27
CA GLY A 108 3.78 -5.24 9.03
C GLY A 108 2.54 -6.02 8.57
N ALA A 109 2.70 -6.99 7.70
CA ALA A 109 1.61 -7.87 7.27
C ALA A 109 1.07 -8.73 8.43
N LEU A 110 1.96 -9.28 9.25
CA LEU A 110 1.55 -10.07 10.42
C LEU A 110 0.82 -9.23 11.46
N ILE A 111 1.45 -8.14 11.92
CA ILE A 111 0.95 -7.31 13.01
C ILE A 111 -0.18 -6.38 12.54
N GLY A 112 -0.06 -5.83 11.32
CA GLY A 112 -1.01 -4.84 10.78
C GLY A 112 -2.23 -5.44 10.10
N THR A 113 -2.16 -6.70 9.65
CA THR A 113 -3.29 -7.33 8.93
C THR A 113 -3.73 -8.65 9.53
N LEU A 114 -2.85 -9.64 9.65
CA LEU A 114 -3.25 -10.99 10.07
C LEU A 114 -3.76 -11.03 11.51
N LEU A 115 -3.04 -10.43 12.45
CA LEU A 115 -3.44 -10.41 13.86
C LEU A 115 -4.74 -9.64 14.07
N PRO A 116 -4.94 -8.39 13.57
CA PRO A 116 -6.20 -7.68 13.71
C PRO A 116 -7.38 -8.40 13.04
N GLN A 117 -7.18 -9.05 11.90
CA GLN A 117 -8.22 -9.83 11.24
C GLN A 117 -8.61 -11.08 12.03
N ALA A 118 -7.61 -11.78 12.62
CA ALA A 118 -7.86 -12.91 13.48
C ALA A 118 -8.59 -12.48 14.76
N GLN A 119 -8.20 -11.35 15.38
CA GLN A 119 -8.89 -10.78 16.52
C GLN A 119 -10.33 -10.39 16.18
N ALA A 120 -10.56 -9.69 15.08
CA ALA A 120 -11.90 -9.32 14.63
C ALA A 120 -12.80 -10.54 14.40
N ALA A 121 -12.23 -11.65 13.91
CA ALA A 121 -12.97 -12.90 13.76
C ALA A 121 -13.35 -13.54 15.11
N ILE A 122 -12.49 -13.41 16.14
CA ILE A 122 -12.75 -13.88 17.52
C ILE A 122 -13.75 -12.97 18.21
N ASP A 123 -13.59 -11.65 18.09
CA ASP A 123 -14.47 -10.64 18.71
C ASP A 123 -15.92 -10.75 18.18
N GLY A 124 -16.12 -11.26 16.97
CA GLY A 124 -17.44 -11.59 16.44
C GLY A 124 -18.22 -12.62 17.26
N PHE A 125 -17.53 -13.41 18.10
CA PHE A 125 -18.15 -14.39 19.02
C PHE A 125 -18.22 -13.89 20.48
N ASP A 126 -17.76 -12.68 20.76
CA ASP A 126 -17.86 -12.11 22.11
C ASP A 126 -19.29 -11.62 22.39
N ILE A 127 -20.08 -12.54 22.92
CA ILE A 127 -21.48 -12.30 23.35
C ILE A 127 -21.58 -11.53 24.65
N PHE A 128 -20.52 -11.50 25.46
CA PHE A 128 -20.53 -10.86 26.79
C PHE A 128 -20.47 -9.33 26.71
N SER A 129 -19.98 -8.80 25.60
CA SER A 129 -19.94 -7.36 25.33
C SER A 129 -21.23 -6.82 24.68
N ALA A 130 -22.22 -7.67 24.38
CA ALA A 130 -23.45 -7.28 23.73
C ALA A 130 -24.48 -6.75 24.74
N GLY A 131 -25.08 -5.57 24.45
CA GLY A 131 -26.03 -4.90 25.35
C GLY A 131 -27.47 -5.41 25.24
N SER A 132 -27.87 -6.12 24.18
CA SER A 132 -29.23 -6.61 23.95
C SER A 132 -29.22 -7.97 23.23
N GLY A 133 -30.34 -8.73 23.36
CA GLY A 133 -30.49 -10.03 22.73
C GLY A 133 -30.41 -9.98 21.19
N LEU A 134 -30.91 -8.92 20.58
CA LEU A 134 -30.79 -8.69 19.13
C LEU A 134 -29.33 -8.45 18.69
N GLU A 135 -28.58 -7.75 19.52
CA GLU A 135 -27.14 -7.51 19.27
C GLU A 135 -26.35 -8.80 19.40
N VAL A 136 -26.65 -9.67 20.36
CA VAL A 136 -26.05 -11.02 20.48
C VAL A 136 -26.27 -11.81 19.21
N VAL A 137 -27.50 -11.86 18.69
CA VAL A 137 -27.84 -12.60 17.48
C VAL A 137 -27.09 -12.04 16.27
N SER A 138 -27.03 -10.72 16.09
CA SER A 138 -26.35 -10.08 14.97
C SER A 138 -24.84 -10.32 15.00
N ARG A 139 -24.21 -10.27 16.19
CA ARG A 139 -22.78 -10.58 16.36
C ARG A 139 -22.48 -12.05 16.06
N LEU A 140 -23.28 -12.98 16.59
CA LEU A 140 -23.11 -14.40 16.32
C LEU A 140 -23.25 -14.72 14.82
N LEU A 141 -24.27 -14.17 14.16
CA LEU A 141 -24.44 -14.36 12.71
C LEU A 141 -23.24 -13.78 11.94
N GLY A 142 -22.78 -12.58 12.28
CA GLY A 142 -21.60 -11.96 11.69
C GLY A 142 -20.35 -12.81 11.89
N GLY A 143 -20.11 -13.27 13.13
CA GLY A 143 -18.98 -14.14 13.47
C GLY A 143 -18.99 -15.46 12.70
N VAL A 144 -20.16 -16.13 12.60
CA VAL A 144 -20.33 -17.38 11.86
C VAL A 144 -20.06 -17.15 10.35
N ILE A 145 -20.59 -16.08 9.77
CA ILE A 145 -20.35 -15.76 8.35
C ILE A 145 -18.86 -15.50 8.11
N MET A 146 -18.21 -14.72 8.98
CA MET A 146 -16.81 -14.38 8.87
C MET A 146 -15.90 -15.61 9.01
N LEU A 147 -16.16 -16.45 10.02
CA LEU A 147 -15.42 -17.70 10.23
C LEU A 147 -15.62 -18.66 9.06
N SER A 148 -16.87 -18.87 8.63
CA SER A 148 -17.18 -19.73 7.49
C SER A 148 -16.52 -19.23 6.22
N GLY A 149 -16.60 -17.92 5.95
CA GLY A 149 -15.93 -17.28 4.82
C GLY A 149 -14.43 -17.49 4.85
N THR A 150 -13.79 -17.34 6.00
CA THR A 150 -12.36 -17.57 6.19
C THR A 150 -11.99 -19.03 5.91
N VAL A 151 -12.70 -19.98 6.52
CA VAL A 151 -12.43 -21.42 6.34
C VAL A 151 -12.64 -21.83 4.87
N PHE A 152 -13.71 -21.39 4.24
CA PHE A 152 -14.01 -21.73 2.84
C PHE A 152 -13.02 -21.09 1.87
N THR A 153 -12.60 -19.86 2.15
CA THR A 153 -11.57 -19.17 1.38
C THR A 153 -10.23 -19.90 1.50
N LEU A 154 -9.78 -20.25 2.72
CA LEU A 154 -8.56 -21.03 2.92
C LEU A 154 -8.65 -22.41 2.24
N ALA A 155 -9.79 -23.08 2.32
CA ALA A 155 -10.01 -24.34 1.64
C ALA A 155 -9.95 -24.22 0.11
N SER A 156 -10.29 -23.05 -0.46
CA SER A 156 -10.16 -22.80 -1.90
C SER A 156 -8.70 -22.81 -2.37
N PHE A 157 -7.77 -22.39 -1.51
CA PHE A 157 -6.32 -22.41 -1.77
C PHE A 157 -5.66 -23.76 -1.43
N HIS A 158 -6.40 -24.73 -0.93
CA HIS A 158 -5.86 -26.06 -0.65
C HIS A 158 -5.67 -26.86 -1.93
N PHE A 159 -4.41 -27.07 -2.33
CA PHE A 159 -4.04 -27.75 -3.59
C PHE A 159 -3.78 -29.25 -3.43
N SER A 160 -4.19 -29.89 -2.32
CA SER A 160 -4.02 -31.32 -2.13
C SER A 160 -4.90 -32.10 -3.12
N ALA A 161 -4.28 -32.63 -4.13
CA ALA A 161 -4.91 -33.53 -5.10
C ALA A 161 -4.45 -34.96 -4.82
N GLY A 162 -5.38 -35.85 -4.50
CA GLY A 162 -5.13 -37.29 -4.53
C GLY A 162 -4.85 -37.73 -5.98
N ARG A 163 -3.88 -38.64 -6.20
CA ARG A 163 -3.70 -39.27 -7.51
C ARG A 163 -4.88 -40.21 -7.77
N ALA A 164 -5.67 -39.92 -8.78
CA ALA A 164 -6.62 -40.87 -9.31
C ALA A 164 -5.88 -42.01 -10.03
N ALA A 165 -6.53 -43.15 -10.20
CA ALA A 165 -5.98 -44.32 -10.90
C ALA A 165 -5.45 -43.98 -12.32
N ASP A 166 -5.97 -42.95 -12.95
CA ASP A 166 -5.58 -42.45 -14.27
C ASP A 166 -4.41 -41.47 -14.27
N GLY A 167 -3.72 -41.28 -13.11
CA GLY A 167 -2.58 -40.36 -12.98
C GLY A 167 -2.95 -38.87 -12.97
N VAL A 168 -4.21 -38.52 -13.18
CA VAL A 168 -4.70 -37.13 -13.17
C VAL A 168 -4.98 -36.71 -11.71
N PRO A 169 -4.46 -35.57 -11.24
CA PRO A 169 -4.76 -35.09 -9.90
C PRO A 169 -6.24 -34.76 -9.77
N LYS A 170 -6.96 -35.50 -8.94
CA LYS A 170 -8.40 -35.32 -8.71
C LYS A 170 -8.64 -34.84 -7.27
N ARG A 171 -9.29 -33.71 -7.15
CA ARG A 171 -9.68 -33.12 -5.86
C ARG A 171 -10.92 -33.86 -5.32
N ASN A 172 -11.00 -34.04 -4.00
CA ASN A 172 -12.18 -34.63 -3.38
C ASN A 172 -13.40 -33.73 -3.64
N ARG A 173 -14.55 -34.33 -3.99
CA ARG A 173 -15.81 -33.62 -4.30
C ARG A 173 -16.27 -32.70 -3.17
N ILE A 174 -16.06 -33.08 -1.90
CA ILE A 174 -16.43 -32.27 -0.73
C ILE A 174 -15.55 -31.01 -0.68
N ILE A 175 -14.24 -31.17 -0.85
CA ILE A 175 -13.29 -30.04 -0.88
C ILE A 175 -13.58 -29.13 -2.08
N GLU A 176 -13.97 -29.68 -3.22
CA GLU A 176 -14.36 -28.91 -4.40
C GLU A 176 -15.60 -28.03 -4.15
N GLY A 177 -16.63 -28.59 -3.48
CA GLY A 177 -17.82 -27.83 -3.09
C GLY A 177 -17.52 -26.70 -2.12
N ILE A 178 -16.72 -26.99 -1.08
CA ILE A 178 -16.27 -25.99 -0.10
C ILE A 178 -15.44 -24.89 -0.79
N ALA A 179 -14.52 -25.27 -1.66
CA ALA A 179 -13.71 -24.35 -2.43
C ALA A 179 -14.51 -23.48 -3.40
N TRP A 180 -15.61 -24.01 -3.95
CA TRP A 180 -16.51 -23.22 -4.79
C TRP A 180 -17.17 -22.09 -4.00
N VAL A 181 -17.67 -22.38 -2.80
CA VAL A 181 -18.21 -21.36 -1.89
C VAL A 181 -17.13 -20.35 -1.52
N GLY A 182 -15.90 -20.80 -1.19
CA GLY A 182 -14.76 -19.92 -0.91
C GLY A 182 -14.46 -18.97 -2.08
N ARG A 183 -14.54 -19.43 -3.31
CA ARG A 183 -14.38 -18.57 -4.51
C ARG A 183 -15.44 -17.47 -4.60
N ILE A 184 -16.67 -17.73 -4.16
CA ILE A 184 -17.71 -16.70 -4.08
C ILE A 184 -17.32 -15.61 -3.08
N PHE A 185 -16.86 -15.99 -1.88
CA PHE A 185 -16.37 -15.02 -0.89
C PHE A 185 -15.21 -14.17 -1.43
N ILE A 186 -14.26 -14.80 -2.12
CA ILE A 186 -13.14 -14.09 -2.77
C ILE A 186 -13.69 -13.11 -3.82
N ALA A 187 -14.60 -13.55 -4.67
CA ALA A 187 -15.17 -12.71 -5.73
C ALA A 187 -15.92 -11.49 -5.16
N ILE A 188 -16.72 -11.70 -4.10
CA ILE A 188 -17.43 -10.60 -3.41
C ILE A 188 -16.42 -9.63 -2.81
N THR A 189 -15.41 -10.13 -2.08
CA THR A 189 -14.39 -9.28 -1.43
C THR A 189 -13.61 -8.47 -2.45
N LEU A 190 -13.14 -9.10 -3.52
CA LEU A 190 -12.43 -8.42 -4.60
C LEU A 190 -13.33 -7.41 -5.31
N GLY A 191 -14.61 -7.74 -5.52
CA GLY A 191 -15.60 -6.83 -6.10
C GLY A 191 -15.83 -5.58 -5.24
N VAL A 192 -15.96 -5.75 -3.93
CA VAL A 192 -16.10 -4.63 -2.98
C VAL A 192 -14.83 -3.76 -2.94
N LEU A 193 -13.65 -4.38 -2.90
CA LEU A 193 -12.38 -3.66 -2.95
C LEU A 193 -12.24 -2.89 -4.27
N PHE A 194 -12.55 -3.51 -5.40
CA PHE A 194 -12.54 -2.85 -6.70
C PHE A 194 -13.50 -1.66 -6.74
N ALA A 195 -14.74 -1.86 -6.28
CA ALA A 195 -15.74 -0.78 -6.21
C ALA A 195 -15.25 0.37 -5.31
N GLY A 196 -14.65 0.07 -4.16
CA GLY A 196 -14.10 1.07 -3.25
C GLY A 196 -12.98 1.89 -3.89
N VAL A 197 -12.03 1.24 -4.54
CA VAL A 197 -10.93 1.92 -5.26
C VAL A 197 -11.48 2.75 -6.43
N TYR A 198 -12.44 2.19 -7.19
CA TYR A 198 -13.06 2.89 -8.30
C TYR A 198 -13.81 4.14 -7.84
N MET A 199 -14.62 4.05 -6.79
CA MET A 199 -15.32 5.20 -6.21
C MET A 199 -14.35 6.26 -5.69
N SER A 200 -13.27 5.86 -5.05
CA SER A 200 -12.22 6.78 -4.59
C SER A 200 -11.56 7.52 -5.77
N ALA A 201 -11.24 6.80 -6.84
CA ALA A 201 -10.67 7.39 -8.04
C ALA A 201 -11.64 8.37 -8.73
N LEU A 202 -12.95 8.01 -8.80
CA LEU A 202 -13.99 8.92 -9.33
C LEU A 202 -14.11 10.18 -8.49
N THR A 203 -14.13 10.06 -7.17
CA THR A 203 -14.20 11.21 -6.27
C THR A 203 -13.01 12.14 -6.50
N ALA A 204 -11.79 11.60 -6.55
CA ALA A 204 -10.59 12.37 -6.83
C ALA A 204 -10.66 13.07 -8.21
N MET A 205 -11.19 12.39 -9.22
CA MET A 205 -11.38 12.96 -10.55
C MET A 205 -12.40 14.11 -10.53
N ILE A 206 -13.54 13.94 -9.83
CA ILE A 206 -14.58 14.98 -9.71
C ILE A 206 -14.01 16.21 -8.99
N GLU A 207 -13.25 16.02 -7.91
CA GLU A 207 -12.60 17.14 -7.21
C GLU A 207 -11.64 17.90 -8.13
N ARG A 208 -10.86 17.22 -8.94
CA ARG A 208 -9.93 17.85 -9.89
C ARG A 208 -10.64 18.56 -11.03
N LEU A 209 -11.71 17.97 -11.57
CA LEU A 209 -12.56 18.64 -12.56
C LEU A 209 -13.23 19.88 -11.99
N SER A 210 -13.79 19.79 -10.79
CA SER A 210 -14.39 20.93 -10.10
C SER A 210 -13.37 22.04 -9.84
N PHE A 211 -12.15 21.69 -9.46
CA PHE A 211 -11.06 22.66 -9.31
C PHE A 211 -10.79 23.40 -10.64
N VAL A 212 -10.64 22.67 -11.75
CA VAL A 212 -10.39 23.26 -13.08
C VAL A 212 -11.54 24.17 -13.50
N LEU A 213 -12.78 23.72 -13.33
CA LEU A 213 -13.97 24.49 -13.68
C LEU A 213 -14.09 25.78 -12.84
N ASN A 214 -13.89 25.68 -11.53
CA ASN A 214 -13.96 26.83 -10.63
C ASN A 214 -12.85 27.85 -10.91
N PHE A 215 -11.64 27.35 -11.24
CA PHE A 215 -10.55 28.23 -11.64
C PHE A 215 -10.86 29.00 -12.90
N ILE A 216 -11.42 28.34 -13.94
CA ILE A 216 -11.82 28.97 -15.20
C ILE A 216 -12.95 29.98 -14.95
N ARG A 217 -13.96 29.61 -14.15
CA ARG A 217 -15.05 30.54 -13.79
C ARG A 217 -14.53 31.81 -13.09
N GLY A 218 -13.62 31.61 -12.12
CA GLY A 218 -13.01 32.74 -11.42
C GLY A 218 -12.18 33.66 -12.33
N LEU A 219 -11.62 33.11 -13.41
CA LEU A 219 -10.85 33.89 -14.40
C LEU A 219 -11.76 34.68 -15.36
N VAL A 220 -12.94 34.15 -15.68
CA VAL A 220 -13.93 34.76 -16.58
C VAL A 220 -14.91 35.70 -15.84
N GLY A 221 -14.84 35.70 -14.48
CA GLY A 221 -15.71 36.56 -13.66
C GLY A 221 -17.17 36.08 -13.56
N LEU A 222 -17.41 34.76 -13.75
CA LEU A 222 -18.71 34.08 -13.63
C LEU A 222 -18.87 33.35 -12.30
#